data_b7628d3e5d6ec9e765e79300a9095658
#
_entry.id   b7628d3e5d6ec9e765e79300a9095658
#
_cell.length_a   1.000
_cell.length_b   1.000
_cell.length_c   1.000
_cell.angle_alpha   90.00
_cell.angle_beta   90.00
_cell.angle_gamma   90.00
#
_symmetry.space_group_name_H-M   'P 1'
#
loop_
_entity.id
_entity.type
_entity.pdbx_description
1 polymer ?
#
loop_
_entity_poly.entity_id
_entity_poly.type
_entity_poly.pdbx_seq_one_letter_code
_entity_poly.pdbx_strand_id
1 'polypeptide(L)'
;METVKAKIREGWFLVRQHMFIAALLFLYQLIWGYFFYRMVQSAVIPLLLRYPDSDAGELSTLLFKMESQLNLSTHPEVHRYLWILGGMLLVRMLISPLIQAGLLYSLQHFNSTEERIPFVRGIKNLWKPMLLLHTIRTLLILLPAYWLLPKLYSILMDGFHSLQLLLPSIPYVAAWIVYGWIIHHAILYMQFGVSAPEGEGGAHGILKALWIALRHLIAVIGIALLLGGVHLLVFGSFTSASWLLTGLTGLILQQTYPLARCLLSLWKICSHFRLWQSKISKGESR
;
A
#
# COMPACT_ATOMS: atom_id res chain seq x y z
N MET A 1 6.87 -4.07 26.43
CA MET A 1 5.62 -4.52 25.78
C MET A 1 4.40 -3.68 26.17
N GLU A 2 4.27 -3.25 27.40
CA GLU A 2 3.14 -2.39 27.84
C GLU A 2 2.99 -1.09 27.05
N THR A 3 4.11 -0.42 26.75
CA THR A 3 4.10 0.81 25.93
C THR A 3 3.57 0.60 24.52
N VAL A 4 3.85 -0.54 23.87
CA VAL A 4 3.37 -0.84 22.53
C VAL A 4 1.87 -1.09 22.51
N LYS A 5 1.35 -1.93 23.45
CA LYS A 5 -0.10 -2.19 23.59
C LYS A 5 -0.89 -0.91 23.87
N ALA A 6 -0.36 -0.05 24.76
CA ALA A 6 -0.98 1.24 25.05
C ALA A 6 -1.10 2.12 23.80
N LYS A 7 -0.03 2.22 22.99
CA LYS A 7 -0.05 3.02 21.74
C LYS A 7 -0.97 2.47 20.68
N ILE A 8 -1.10 1.16 20.57
CA ILE A 8 -2.07 0.50 19.69
C ILE A 8 -3.51 0.84 20.11
N ARG A 9 -3.80 0.80 21.43
CA ARG A 9 -5.13 1.16 21.95
C ARG A 9 -5.44 2.64 21.75
N GLU A 10 -4.50 3.53 22.03
CA GLU A 10 -4.63 4.97 21.76
C GLU A 10 -4.86 5.24 20.26
N GLY A 11 -4.13 4.51 19.38
CA GLY A 11 -4.30 4.59 17.94
C GLY A 11 -5.71 4.18 17.50
N TRP A 12 -6.29 3.13 18.08
CA TRP A 12 -7.67 2.71 17.79
C TRP A 12 -8.71 3.77 18.21
N PHE A 13 -8.50 4.38 19.37
CA PHE A 13 -9.36 5.48 19.81
C PHE A 13 -9.33 6.65 18.81
N LEU A 14 -8.15 6.99 18.30
CA LEU A 14 -7.98 8.03 17.29
C LEU A 14 -8.68 7.68 15.97
N VAL A 15 -8.64 6.40 15.53
CA VAL A 15 -9.39 5.94 14.36
C VAL A 15 -10.88 6.17 14.51
N ARG A 16 -11.45 5.84 15.69
CA ARG A 16 -12.89 6.05 15.97
C ARG A 16 -13.29 7.52 15.84
N GLN A 17 -12.43 8.44 16.23
CA GLN A 17 -12.68 9.87 16.11
C GLN A 17 -12.59 10.36 14.66
N HIS A 18 -11.85 9.65 13.81
CA HIS A 18 -11.62 10.00 12.41
C HIS A 18 -12.31 9.05 11.39
N MET A 19 -13.48 8.50 11.74
CA MET A 19 -14.21 7.57 10.87
C MET A 19 -14.55 8.17 9.50
N PHE A 20 -14.75 9.48 9.41
CA PHE A 20 -14.95 10.17 8.14
C PHE A 20 -13.75 9.98 7.18
N ILE A 21 -12.52 10.04 7.70
CA ILE A 21 -11.30 9.83 6.91
C ILE A 21 -11.21 8.36 6.44
N ALA A 22 -11.61 7.41 7.30
CA ALA A 22 -11.68 6.00 6.91
C ALA A 22 -12.67 5.77 5.76
N ALA A 23 -13.84 6.42 5.81
CA ALA A 23 -14.83 6.37 4.74
C ALA A 23 -14.31 6.97 3.43
N LEU A 24 -13.62 8.12 3.50
CA LEU A 24 -13.00 8.76 2.35
C LEU A 24 -11.90 7.91 1.72
N LEU A 25 -11.05 7.28 2.54
CA LEU A 25 -10.03 6.32 2.08
C LEU A 25 -10.67 5.10 1.42
N PHE A 26 -11.77 4.59 2.00
CA PHE A 26 -12.51 3.48 1.42
C PHE A 26 -13.10 3.85 0.06
N LEU A 27 -13.77 5.00 -0.04
CA LEU A 27 -14.31 5.49 -1.30
C LEU A 27 -13.23 5.64 -2.38
N TYR A 28 -12.09 6.21 -2.00
CA TYR A 28 -10.93 6.31 -2.88
C TYR A 28 -10.45 4.93 -3.39
N GLN A 29 -10.33 3.95 -2.49
CA GLN A 29 -9.92 2.59 -2.89
C GLN A 29 -10.97 1.90 -3.76
N LEU A 30 -12.25 2.13 -3.49
CA LEU A 30 -13.36 1.57 -4.27
C LEU A 30 -13.36 2.11 -5.71
N ILE A 31 -13.18 3.42 -5.87
CA ILE A 31 -13.08 4.05 -7.20
C ILE A 31 -11.91 3.45 -7.99
N TRP A 32 -10.72 3.33 -7.37
CA TRP A 32 -9.55 2.71 -8.01
C TRP A 32 -9.78 1.23 -8.35
N GLY A 33 -10.39 0.48 -7.44
CA GLY A 33 -10.75 -0.92 -7.65
C GLY A 33 -11.68 -1.09 -8.83
N TYR A 34 -12.68 -0.22 -8.96
CA TYR A 34 -13.63 -0.23 -10.08
C TYR A 34 -12.93 0.06 -11.43
N PHE A 35 -12.12 1.11 -11.51
CA PHE A 35 -11.40 1.43 -12.75
C PHE A 35 -10.42 0.34 -13.14
N PHE A 36 -9.68 -0.20 -12.17
CA PHE A 36 -8.76 -1.31 -12.41
C PHE A 36 -9.50 -2.57 -12.89
N TYR A 37 -10.61 -2.92 -12.24
CA TYR A 37 -11.45 -4.05 -12.65
C TYR A 37 -11.94 -3.88 -14.09
N ARG A 38 -12.46 -2.72 -14.45
CA ARG A 38 -12.93 -2.43 -15.82
C ARG A 38 -11.81 -2.55 -16.85
N MET A 39 -10.63 -2.07 -16.51
CA MET A 39 -9.45 -2.20 -17.38
C MET A 39 -9.06 -3.67 -17.58
N VAL A 40 -8.96 -4.44 -16.49
CA VAL A 40 -8.65 -5.88 -16.57
C VAL A 40 -9.72 -6.62 -17.34
N GLN A 41 -10.99 -6.34 -17.09
CA GLN A 41 -12.11 -6.95 -17.81
C GLN A 41 -12.00 -6.69 -19.31
N SER A 42 -11.71 -5.46 -19.73
CA SER A 42 -11.58 -5.11 -21.16
C SER A 42 -10.36 -5.76 -21.83
N ALA A 43 -9.30 -6.05 -21.08
CA ALA A 43 -8.11 -6.70 -21.61
C ALA A 43 -8.23 -8.24 -21.63
N VAL A 44 -8.82 -8.83 -20.59
CA VAL A 44 -8.82 -10.28 -20.36
C VAL A 44 -9.98 -10.98 -21.07
N ILE A 45 -11.18 -10.38 -21.13
CA ILE A 45 -12.33 -11.02 -21.77
C ILE A 45 -12.07 -11.41 -23.25
N PRO A 46 -11.49 -10.51 -24.09
CA PRO A 46 -11.21 -10.88 -25.48
C PRO A 46 -10.19 -12.03 -25.61
N LEU A 47 -9.26 -12.14 -24.64
CA LEU A 47 -8.30 -13.24 -24.60
C LEU A 47 -8.96 -14.55 -24.19
N LEU A 48 -9.83 -14.53 -23.18
CA LEU A 48 -10.56 -15.71 -22.71
C LEU A 48 -11.50 -16.27 -23.78
N LEU A 49 -12.14 -15.40 -24.57
CA LEU A 49 -13.02 -15.83 -25.68
C LEU A 49 -12.25 -16.51 -26.84
N ARG A 50 -10.94 -16.31 -26.93
CA ARG A 50 -10.05 -16.97 -27.90
C ARG A 50 -9.36 -18.19 -27.34
N TYR A 51 -9.50 -18.46 -26.03
CA TYR A 51 -8.86 -19.62 -25.42
C TYR A 51 -9.49 -20.92 -25.98
N PRO A 52 -8.66 -21.89 -26.39
CA PRO A 52 -9.17 -23.16 -26.89
C PRO A 52 -10.01 -23.87 -25.82
N ASP A 53 -11.10 -24.52 -26.26
CA ASP A 53 -11.94 -25.31 -25.37
C ASP A 53 -11.14 -26.41 -24.67
N SER A 54 -11.64 -26.89 -23.52
CA SER A 54 -10.98 -27.91 -22.69
C SER A 54 -10.69 -29.21 -23.44
N ASP A 55 -11.44 -29.49 -24.52
CA ASP A 55 -11.29 -30.65 -25.38
C ASP A 55 -10.31 -30.42 -26.54
N ALA A 56 -9.79 -29.22 -26.69
CA ALA A 56 -8.78 -28.91 -27.69
C ALA A 56 -7.46 -29.58 -27.33
N GLY A 57 -6.88 -30.33 -28.25
CA GLY A 57 -5.65 -31.10 -28.02
C GLY A 57 -4.46 -30.20 -27.58
N GLU A 58 -3.44 -30.83 -26.99
CA GLU A 58 -2.23 -30.14 -26.47
C GLU A 58 -1.58 -29.23 -27.51
N LEU A 59 -1.66 -29.57 -28.79
CA LEU A 59 -1.10 -28.78 -29.89
C LEU A 59 -1.79 -27.41 -30.01
N SER A 60 -3.13 -27.33 -29.87
CA SER A 60 -3.89 -26.09 -29.96
C SER A 60 -3.58 -25.17 -28.75
N THR A 61 -3.39 -25.71 -27.57
CA THR A 61 -2.98 -24.95 -26.39
C THR A 61 -1.55 -24.44 -26.50
N LEU A 62 -0.64 -25.21 -27.10
CA LEU A 62 0.74 -24.80 -27.41
C LEU A 62 0.76 -23.67 -28.45
N LEU A 63 0.02 -23.82 -29.54
CA LEU A 63 -0.08 -22.80 -30.59
C LEU A 63 -0.67 -21.51 -30.04
N PHE A 64 -1.71 -21.57 -29.21
CA PHE A 64 -2.29 -20.42 -28.55
C PHE A 64 -1.27 -19.72 -27.61
N LYS A 65 -0.47 -20.49 -26.86
CA LYS A 65 0.61 -19.93 -26.02
C LYS A 65 1.67 -19.22 -26.84
N MET A 66 2.12 -19.82 -27.94
CA MET A 66 3.12 -19.20 -28.84
C MET A 66 2.56 -17.96 -29.54
N GLU A 67 1.32 -18.01 -30.03
CA GLU A 67 0.65 -16.87 -30.63
C GLU A 67 0.46 -15.73 -29.58
N SER A 68 0.06 -16.07 -28.36
CA SER A 68 -0.10 -15.10 -27.27
C SER A 68 1.23 -14.43 -26.90
N GLN A 69 2.34 -15.17 -26.90
CA GLN A 69 3.67 -14.58 -26.65
C GLN A 69 4.13 -13.63 -27.77
N LEU A 70 3.90 -14.00 -29.03
CA LEU A 70 4.19 -13.14 -30.17
C LEU A 70 3.29 -11.89 -30.17
N ASN A 71 2.01 -12.07 -29.90
CA ASN A 71 1.03 -10.98 -29.83
C ASN A 71 1.31 -9.99 -28.70
N LEU A 72 1.82 -10.46 -27.53
CA LEU A 72 2.22 -9.59 -26.43
C LEU A 72 3.31 -8.58 -26.81
N SER A 73 4.22 -8.93 -27.73
CA SER A 73 5.32 -8.07 -28.15
C SER A 73 4.97 -7.16 -29.33
N THR A 74 4.00 -7.54 -30.19
CA THR A 74 3.76 -6.88 -31.48
C THR A 74 2.39 -6.19 -31.61
N HIS A 75 1.41 -6.56 -30.78
CA HIS A 75 0.05 -6.02 -30.92
C HIS A 75 -0.10 -4.59 -30.37
N PRO A 76 -0.62 -3.65 -31.17
CA PRO A 76 -0.82 -2.26 -30.74
C PRO A 76 -1.80 -2.12 -29.58
N GLU A 77 -2.75 -3.05 -29.42
CA GLU A 77 -3.69 -3.08 -28.30
C GLU A 77 -3.01 -3.31 -26.94
N VAL A 78 -1.97 -4.13 -26.88
CA VAL A 78 -1.20 -4.35 -25.65
C VAL A 78 -0.51 -3.06 -25.19
N HIS A 79 0.08 -2.33 -26.15
CA HIS A 79 0.68 -1.01 -25.86
C HIS A 79 -0.37 -0.01 -25.35
N ARG A 80 -1.58 -0.02 -25.91
CA ARG A 80 -2.68 0.83 -25.45
C ARG A 80 -3.06 0.52 -23.99
N TYR A 81 -3.20 -0.76 -23.62
CA TYR A 81 -3.48 -1.15 -22.23
C TYR A 81 -2.35 -0.80 -21.28
N LEU A 82 -1.08 -0.95 -21.70
CA LEU A 82 0.09 -0.52 -20.91
C LEU A 82 0.10 0.99 -20.68
N TRP A 83 -0.24 1.81 -21.68
CA TRP A 83 -0.36 3.26 -21.54
C TRP A 83 -1.50 3.65 -20.59
N ILE A 84 -2.66 2.99 -20.69
CA ILE A 84 -3.77 3.22 -19.76
C ILE A 84 -3.36 2.85 -18.33
N LEU A 85 -2.73 1.69 -18.15
CA LEU A 85 -2.22 1.26 -16.84
C LEU A 85 -1.20 2.24 -16.29
N GLY A 86 -0.23 2.67 -17.12
CA GLY A 86 0.77 3.67 -16.75
C GLY A 86 0.13 5.00 -16.35
N GLY A 87 -0.84 5.49 -17.11
CA GLY A 87 -1.61 6.69 -16.79
C GLY A 87 -2.37 6.56 -15.47
N MET A 88 -3.05 5.43 -15.26
CA MET A 88 -3.73 5.14 -13.98
C MET A 88 -2.74 5.14 -12.81
N LEU A 89 -1.58 4.49 -12.95
CA LEU A 89 -0.56 4.47 -11.90
C LEU A 89 -0.01 5.87 -11.61
N LEU A 90 0.22 6.70 -12.63
CA LEU A 90 0.65 8.09 -12.46
C LEU A 90 -0.40 8.91 -11.69
N VAL A 91 -1.67 8.84 -12.07
CA VAL A 91 -2.75 9.54 -11.36
C VAL A 91 -2.84 9.07 -9.91
N ARG A 92 -2.74 7.76 -9.67
CA ARG A 92 -2.71 7.20 -8.32
C ARG A 92 -1.50 7.70 -7.51
N MET A 93 -0.34 7.79 -8.15
CA MET A 93 0.88 8.30 -7.52
C MET A 93 0.77 9.77 -7.12
N LEU A 94 -0.02 10.57 -7.85
CA LEU A 94 -0.29 11.97 -7.52
C LEU A 94 -1.35 12.11 -6.42
N ILE A 95 -2.44 11.35 -6.47
CA ILE A 95 -3.57 11.49 -5.52
C ILE A 95 -3.24 10.90 -4.15
N SER A 96 -2.52 9.77 -4.11
CA SER A 96 -2.20 9.10 -2.83
C SER A 96 -1.49 9.99 -1.81
N PRO A 97 -0.43 10.75 -2.14
CA PRO A 97 0.21 11.65 -1.19
C PRO A 97 -0.66 12.84 -0.77
N LEU A 98 -1.59 13.30 -1.62
CA LEU A 98 -2.55 14.35 -1.27
C LEU A 98 -3.49 13.90 -0.16
N ILE A 99 -4.05 12.69 -0.28
CA ILE A 99 -4.89 12.09 0.75
C ILE A 99 -4.10 11.89 2.04
N GLN A 100 -2.84 11.46 1.94
CA GLN A 100 -1.98 11.27 3.09
C GLN A 100 -1.62 12.60 3.78
N ALA A 101 -1.42 13.69 3.02
CA ALA A 101 -1.23 15.03 3.54
C ALA A 101 -2.45 15.50 4.36
N GLY A 102 -3.65 15.35 3.80
CA GLY A 102 -4.89 15.68 4.49
C GLY A 102 -5.09 14.86 5.77
N LEU A 103 -4.81 13.56 5.72
CA LEU A 103 -4.88 12.66 6.86
C LEU A 103 -3.95 13.12 8.00
N LEU A 104 -2.66 13.30 7.71
CA LEU A 104 -1.67 13.63 8.73
C LEU A 104 -1.92 15.01 9.37
N TYR A 105 -2.32 15.97 8.56
CA TYR A 105 -2.70 17.29 9.06
C TYR A 105 -3.92 17.20 9.98
N SER A 106 -4.95 16.43 9.61
CA SER A 106 -6.14 16.23 10.45
C SER A 106 -5.81 15.54 11.78
N LEU A 107 -4.87 14.59 11.78
CA LEU A 107 -4.44 13.91 13.01
C LEU A 107 -3.73 14.86 13.98
N GLN A 108 -3.03 15.87 13.47
CA GLN A 108 -2.33 16.86 14.31
C GLN A 108 -3.25 17.96 14.87
N HIS A 109 -4.18 18.44 14.04
CA HIS A 109 -5.04 19.59 14.39
C HIS A 109 -6.41 19.17 14.93
N PHE A 110 -6.51 17.96 15.47
CA PHE A 110 -7.77 17.43 16.00
C PHE A 110 -8.36 18.26 17.16
N ASN A 111 -7.52 18.85 18.01
CA ASN A 111 -7.98 19.61 19.18
C ASN A 111 -8.24 21.12 18.90
N SER A 112 -7.97 21.59 17.69
CA SER A 112 -8.25 22.98 17.31
C SER A 112 -9.72 23.12 16.95
N THR A 113 -10.48 23.74 17.82
CA THR A 113 -11.94 23.98 17.70
C THR A 113 -12.32 24.91 16.54
N GLU A 114 -11.35 25.51 15.89
CA GLU A 114 -11.59 26.59 14.91
C GLU A 114 -11.69 26.09 13.46
N GLU A 115 -11.35 24.85 13.15
CA GLU A 115 -11.25 24.39 11.76
C GLU A 115 -12.36 23.40 11.38
N ARG A 116 -13.31 23.87 10.55
CA ARG A 116 -14.39 23.01 10.04
C ARG A 116 -13.93 21.86 9.13
N ILE A 117 -12.81 22.02 8.39
CA ILE A 117 -12.31 21.00 7.44
C ILE A 117 -10.78 20.98 7.44
N PRO A 118 -10.13 20.43 8.47
CA PRO A 118 -8.66 20.36 8.55
C PRO A 118 -8.05 19.51 7.42
N PHE A 119 -8.78 18.55 6.91
CA PHE A 119 -8.33 17.65 5.83
C PHE A 119 -7.97 18.41 4.53
N VAL A 120 -8.85 19.30 4.07
CA VAL A 120 -8.64 20.06 2.82
C VAL A 120 -7.49 21.06 2.98
N ARG A 121 -7.38 21.69 4.15
CA ARG A 121 -6.28 22.61 4.45
C ARG A 121 -4.94 21.88 4.49
N GLY A 122 -4.91 20.66 5.04
CA GLY A 122 -3.75 19.79 5.03
C GLY A 122 -3.27 19.46 3.61
N ILE A 123 -4.20 19.15 2.71
CA ILE A 123 -3.87 18.94 1.30
C ILE A 123 -3.20 20.20 0.72
N LYS A 124 -3.80 21.37 0.93
CA LYS A 124 -3.29 22.63 0.36
C LYS A 124 -1.91 23.02 0.88
N ASN A 125 -1.64 22.79 2.16
CA ASN A 125 -0.40 23.24 2.81
C ASN A 125 0.75 22.23 2.66
N LEU A 126 0.45 20.93 2.70
CA LEU A 126 1.48 19.87 2.78
C LEU A 126 1.67 19.07 1.48
N TRP A 127 0.97 19.39 0.38
CA TRP A 127 1.02 18.59 -0.84
C TRP A 127 2.42 18.47 -1.45
N LYS A 128 3.20 19.57 -1.49
CA LYS A 128 4.54 19.59 -2.07
C LYS A 128 5.52 18.65 -1.36
N PRO A 129 5.75 18.79 -0.03
CA PRO A 129 6.66 17.91 0.68
C PRO A 129 6.16 16.47 0.75
N MET A 130 4.85 16.24 0.83
CA MET A 130 4.30 14.89 0.81
C MET A 130 4.45 14.20 -0.54
N LEU A 131 4.26 14.93 -1.64
CA LEU A 131 4.49 14.42 -3.00
C LEU A 131 5.98 14.08 -3.18
N LEU A 132 6.88 14.95 -2.74
CA LEU A 132 8.33 14.71 -2.81
C LEU A 132 8.74 13.46 -2.03
N LEU A 133 8.30 13.32 -0.78
CA LEU A 133 8.60 12.13 0.03
C LEU A 133 7.99 10.86 -0.57
N HIS A 134 6.80 10.95 -1.16
CA HIS A 134 6.16 9.81 -1.83
C HIS A 134 6.94 9.39 -3.08
N THR A 135 7.41 10.35 -3.86
CA THR A 135 8.25 10.10 -5.06
C THR A 135 9.57 9.47 -4.66
N ILE A 136 10.25 10.03 -3.64
CA ILE A 136 11.48 9.45 -3.09
C ILE A 136 11.25 8.01 -2.63
N ARG A 137 10.16 7.75 -1.89
CA ARG A 137 9.79 6.39 -1.47
C ARG A 137 9.66 5.44 -2.65
N THR A 138 8.94 5.87 -3.68
CA THR A 138 8.69 5.04 -4.88
C THR A 138 10.00 4.76 -5.62
N LEU A 139 10.84 5.76 -5.81
CA LEU A 139 12.15 5.60 -6.44
C LEU A 139 13.06 4.66 -5.63
N LEU A 140 13.14 4.84 -4.30
CA LEU A 140 13.93 3.96 -3.45
C LEU A 140 13.47 2.51 -3.50
N ILE A 141 12.15 2.26 -3.49
CA ILE A 141 11.61 0.89 -3.58
C ILE A 141 11.86 0.28 -4.96
N LEU A 142 11.83 1.08 -6.03
CA LEU A 142 12.10 0.61 -7.39
C LEU A 142 13.59 0.43 -7.70
N LEU A 143 14.47 1.09 -6.96
CA LEU A 143 15.90 1.04 -7.22
C LEU A 143 16.47 -0.39 -7.22
N PRO A 144 16.15 -1.28 -6.26
CA PRO A 144 16.61 -2.68 -6.34
C PRO A 144 15.93 -3.47 -7.46
N ALA A 145 14.78 -3.05 -7.95
CA ALA A 145 14.07 -3.73 -9.03
C ALA A 145 14.91 -3.80 -10.31
N TYR A 146 15.68 -2.75 -10.62
CA TYR A 146 16.58 -2.74 -11.78
C TYR A 146 17.56 -3.93 -11.76
N TRP A 147 17.98 -4.36 -10.59
CA TRP A 147 18.93 -5.47 -10.39
C TRP A 147 18.24 -6.82 -10.17
N LEU A 148 17.10 -6.79 -9.49
CA LEU A 148 16.35 -7.99 -9.12
C LEU A 148 15.48 -8.52 -10.27
N LEU A 149 14.88 -7.64 -11.07
CA LEU A 149 13.97 -8.05 -12.16
C LEU A 149 14.65 -8.96 -13.20
N PRO A 150 15.87 -8.67 -13.70
CA PRO A 150 16.52 -9.57 -14.66
C PRO A 150 16.80 -10.95 -14.08
N LYS A 151 17.20 -11.02 -12.78
CA LYS A 151 17.43 -12.30 -12.09
C LYS A 151 16.14 -13.07 -11.84
N LEU A 152 15.10 -12.38 -11.41
CA LEU A 152 13.77 -13.00 -11.23
C LEU A 152 13.20 -13.47 -12.57
N TYR A 153 13.39 -12.70 -13.63
CA TYR A 153 12.95 -13.08 -14.97
C TYR A 153 13.64 -14.36 -15.45
N SER A 154 14.97 -14.48 -15.31
CA SER A 154 15.67 -15.71 -15.69
C SER A 154 15.19 -16.92 -14.89
N ILE A 155 15.08 -16.79 -13.54
CA ILE A 155 14.57 -17.87 -12.68
C ILE A 155 13.14 -18.27 -13.05
N LEU A 156 12.27 -17.28 -13.39
CA LEU A 156 10.91 -17.55 -13.81
C LEU A 156 10.85 -18.28 -15.16
N MET A 157 11.65 -17.86 -16.13
CA MET A 157 11.67 -18.50 -17.45
C MET A 157 12.20 -19.95 -17.37
N ASP A 158 13.22 -20.20 -16.56
CA ASP A 158 13.75 -21.56 -16.33
C ASP A 158 12.79 -22.39 -15.48
N GLY A 159 12.01 -21.76 -14.61
CA GLY A 159 11.15 -22.40 -13.61
C GLY A 159 9.70 -22.68 -14.05
N PHE A 160 9.28 -22.28 -15.25
CA PHE A 160 7.91 -22.51 -15.72
C PHE A 160 7.48 -23.99 -15.79
N HIS A 161 8.45 -24.91 -15.73
CA HIS A 161 8.17 -26.35 -15.84
C HIS A 161 8.16 -27.10 -14.50
N SER A 162 8.63 -26.48 -13.40
CA SER A 162 8.56 -27.11 -12.07
C SER A 162 8.59 -26.09 -10.93
N LEU A 163 7.72 -26.28 -9.94
CA LEU A 163 7.65 -25.47 -8.71
C LEU A 163 9.00 -25.43 -7.95
N GLN A 164 9.83 -26.47 -8.07
CA GLN A 164 11.12 -26.56 -7.42
C GLN A 164 12.13 -25.53 -7.96
N LEU A 165 12.03 -25.17 -9.24
CA LEU A 165 12.90 -24.16 -9.87
C LEU A 165 12.52 -22.73 -9.47
N LEU A 166 11.32 -22.51 -8.88
CA LEU A 166 10.91 -21.21 -8.33
C LEU A 166 11.43 -20.95 -6.90
N LEU A 167 11.87 -21.99 -6.18
CA LEU A 167 12.41 -21.84 -4.81
C LEU A 167 13.55 -20.81 -4.71
N PRO A 168 14.53 -20.75 -5.64
CA PRO A 168 15.60 -19.75 -5.59
C PRO A 168 15.13 -18.30 -5.70
N SER A 169 13.92 -18.03 -6.18
CA SER A 169 13.36 -16.67 -6.26
C SER A 169 12.90 -16.13 -4.89
N ILE A 170 12.54 -17.03 -3.95
CA ILE A 170 11.98 -16.68 -2.65
C ILE A 170 12.87 -15.72 -1.85
N PRO A 171 14.19 -15.98 -1.66
CA PRO A 171 15.05 -15.10 -0.88
C PRO A 171 15.19 -13.71 -1.50
N TYR A 172 15.19 -13.57 -2.83
CA TYR A 172 15.26 -12.28 -3.50
C TYR A 172 13.97 -11.46 -3.29
N VAL A 173 12.81 -12.10 -3.44
CA VAL A 173 11.51 -11.48 -3.21
C VAL A 173 11.37 -11.11 -1.73
N ALA A 174 11.74 -11.99 -0.81
CA ALA A 174 11.70 -11.74 0.63
C ALA A 174 12.61 -10.56 1.03
N ALA A 175 13.84 -10.51 0.51
CA ALA A 175 14.76 -9.39 0.74
C ALA A 175 14.18 -8.06 0.22
N TRP A 176 13.56 -8.06 -0.95
CA TRP A 176 12.92 -6.86 -1.52
C TRP A 176 11.71 -6.40 -0.70
N ILE A 177 10.89 -7.34 -0.21
CA ILE A 177 9.76 -7.03 0.67
C ILE A 177 10.25 -6.40 1.98
N VAL A 178 11.29 -6.98 2.62
CA VAL A 178 11.87 -6.45 3.86
C VAL A 178 12.47 -5.06 3.64
N TYR A 179 13.21 -4.88 2.56
CA TYR A 179 13.77 -3.57 2.18
C TYR A 179 12.66 -2.54 1.99
N GLY A 180 11.64 -2.85 1.17
CA GLY A 180 10.50 -1.96 0.94
C GLY A 180 9.73 -1.63 2.21
N TRP A 181 9.63 -2.58 3.15
CA TRP A 181 9.01 -2.40 4.45
C TRP A 181 9.81 -1.39 5.32
N ILE A 182 11.15 -1.49 5.34
CA ILE A 182 12.03 -0.56 6.07
C ILE A 182 11.88 0.86 5.49
N ILE A 183 11.99 1.01 4.17
CA ILE A 183 11.84 2.30 3.49
C ILE A 183 10.45 2.90 3.75
N HIS A 184 9.40 2.09 3.70
CA HIS A 184 8.04 2.54 3.97
C HIS A 184 7.91 3.16 5.39
N HIS A 185 8.47 2.51 6.41
CA HIS A 185 8.40 3.03 7.79
C HIS A 185 9.28 4.26 7.97
N ALA A 186 10.48 4.28 7.40
CA ALA A 186 11.36 5.45 7.45
C ALA A 186 10.67 6.69 6.87
N ILE A 187 10.11 6.57 5.67
CA ILE A 187 9.38 7.66 5.02
C ILE A 187 8.12 8.05 5.78
N LEU A 188 7.39 7.09 6.38
CA LEU A 188 6.23 7.39 7.20
C LEU A 188 6.59 8.32 8.39
N TYR A 189 7.70 8.06 9.08
CA TYR A 189 8.15 8.93 10.16
C TYR A 189 8.64 10.30 9.64
N MET A 190 9.32 10.34 8.50
CA MET A 190 9.67 11.61 7.85
C MET A 190 8.42 12.45 7.54
N GLN A 191 7.33 11.82 7.09
CA GLN A 191 6.05 12.49 6.85
C GLN A 191 5.42 13.05 8.14
N PHE A 192 5.56 12.37 9.28
CA PHE A 192 5.15 12.92 10.58
C PHE A 192 5.96 14.18 10.92
N GLY A 193 7.26 14.18 10.62
CA GLY A 193 8.12 15.36 10.84
C GLY A 193 7.74 16.56 9.97
N VAL A 194 7.34 16.30 8.72
CA VAL A 194 6.84 17.36 7.81
C VAL A 194 5.53 17.97 8.30
N SER A 195 4.66 17.14 8.86
CA SER A 195 3.36 17.59 9.38
C SER A 195 3.46 18.24 10.77
N ALA A 196 4.64 18.32 11.40
CA ALA A 196 4.83 18.95 12.70
C ALA A 196 4.36 20.43 12.71
N PRO A 197 3.93 20.97 13.88
CA PRO A 197 3.48 22.36 13.99
C PRO A 197 4.50 23.37 13.47
N GLU A 198 4.02 24.57 13.13
CA GLU A 198 4.85 25.66 12.64
C GLU A 198 5.95 26.01 13.66
N GLY A 199 7.22 25.98 13.22
CA GLY A 199 8.42 26.16 14.04
C GLY A 199 9.25 24.88 14.24
N GLU A 200 8.65 23.70 14.21
CA GLU A 200 9.35 22.41 14.28
C GLU A 200 9.36 21.65 12.95
N GLY A 201 8.64 22.14 11.92
CA GLY A 201 8.54 21.54 10.58
C GLY A 201 9.79 21.77 9.72
N GLY A 202 9.75 21.27 8.48
CA GLY A 202 10.85 21.39 7.53
C GLY A 202 11.93 20.34 7.67
N ALA A 203 13.14 20.61 7.19
CA ALA A 203 14.24 19.64 7.14
C ALA A 203 14.66 19.15 8.55
N HIS A 204 14.65 20.05 9.53
CA HIS A 204 14.98 19.69 10.91
C HIS A 204 13.93 18.73 11.53
N GLY A 205 12.63 18.98 11.31
CA GLY A 205 11.55 18.10 11.76
C GLY A 205 11.62 16.71 11.13
N ILE A 206 11.98 16.63 9.84
CA ILE A 206 12.18 15.36 9.14
C ILE A 206 13.32 14.55 9.79
N LEU A 207 14.47 15.18 10.04
CA LEU A 207 15.62 14.51 10.65
C LEU A 207 15.32 14.10 12.10
N LYS A 208 14.69 14.98 12.89
CA LYS A 208 14.24 14.67 14.27
C LYS A 208 13.30 13.47 14.29
N ALA A 209 12.32 13.41 13.38
CA ALA A 209 11.37 12.30 13.29
C ALA A 209 12.04 10.98 12.88
N LEU A 210 12.97 11.02 11.93
CA LEU A 210 13.74 9.85 11.52
C LEU A 210 14.63 9.35 12.67
N TRP A 211 15.29 10.26 13.40
CA TRP A 211 16.09 9.92 14.57
C TRP A 211 15.28 9.25 15.67
N ILE A 212 14.05 9.76 15.93
CA ILE A 212 13.12 9.15 16.90
C ILE A 212 12.76 7.71 16.45
N ALA A 213 12.49 7.51 15.16
CA ALA A 213 12.19 6.18 14.61
C ALA A 213 13.34 5.20 14.82
N LEU A 214 14.58 5.62 14.53
CA LEU A 214 15.78 4.78 14.69
C LEU A 214 16.07 4.48 16.17
N ARG A 215 15.99 5.49 17.04
CA ARG A 215 16.22 5.33 18.48
C ARG A 215 15.19 4.39 19.14
N HIS A 216 13.96 4.34 18.62
CA HIS A 216 12.89 3.51 19.14
C HIS A 216 12.47 2.39 18.17
N LEU A 217 13.44 1.89 17.41
CA LEU A 217 13.21 0.88 16.35
C LEU A 217 12.43 -0.35 16.85
N ILE A 218 12.74 -0.85 18.05
CA ILE A 218 12.05 -2.00 18.65
C ILE A 218 10.56 -1.73 18.85
N ALA A 219 10.17 -0.53 19.28
CA ALA A 219 8.77 -0.16 19.45
C ALA A 219 8.07 0.01 18.09
N VAL A 220 8.76 0.60 17.11
CA VAL A 220 8.26 0.75 15.72
C VAL A 220 8.00 -0.62 15.10
N ILE A 221 8.99 -1.53 15.18
CA ILE A 221 8.86 -2.90 14.68
C ILE A 221 7.75 -3.64 15.44
N GLY A 222 7.68 -3.50 16.77
CA GLY A 222 6.66 -4.13 17.59
C GLY A 222 5.24 -3.74 17.19
N ILE A 223 4.96 -2.44 16.96
CA ILE A 223 3.66 -1.97 16.46
C ILE A 223 3.41 -2.53 15.05
N ALA A 224 4.39 -2.47 14.17
CA ALA A 224 4.25 -2.90 12.78
C ALA A 224 3.99 -4.41 12.68
N LEU A 225 4.66 -5.25 13.47
CA LEU A 225 4.46 -6.70 13.49
C LEU A 225 3.12 -7.07 14.11
N LEU A 226 2.72 -6.47 15.24
CA LEU A 226 1.44 -6.76 15.87
C LEU A 226 0.27 -6.39 14.96
N LEU A 227 0.27 -5.17 14.41
CA LEU A 227 -0.80 -4.75 13.50
C LEU A 227 -0.71 -5.43 12.12
N GLY A 228 0.49 -5.78 11.68
CA GLY A 228 0.70 -6.63 10.50
C GLY A 228 0.12 -8.03 10.70
N GLY A 229 0.33 -8.63 11.87
CA GLY A 229 -0.27 -9.91 12.25
C GLY A 229 -1.80 -9.86 12.27
N VAL A 230 -2.38 -8.82 12.88
CA VAL A 230 -3.84 -8.59 12.83
C VAL A 230 -4.33 -8.46 11.39
N HIS A 231 -3.60 -7.73 10.55
CA HIS A 231 -3.95 -7.58 9.14
C HIS A 231 -3.93 -8.92 8.40
N LEU A 232 -2.92 -9.76 8.64
CA LEU A 232 -2.82 -11.11 8.05
C LEU A 232 -3.94 -12.02 8.55
N LEU A 233 -4.29 -11.97 9.83
CA LEU A 233 -5.41 -12.75 10.40
C LEU A 233 -6.73 -12.32 9.75
N VAL A 234 -7.00 -11.03 9.64
CA VAL A 234 -8.20 -10.52 8.99
C VAL A 234 -8.22 -10.93 7.51
N PHE A 235 -7.11 -10.78 6.78
CA PHE A 235 -6.99 -11.22 5.39
C PHE A 235 -7.29 -12.72 5.25
N GLY A 236 -6.64 -13.56 6.07
CA GLY A 236 -6.84 -15.00 6.08
C GLY A 236 -8.29 -15.39 6.38
N SER A 237 -8.93 -14.75 7.38
CA SER A 237 -10.32 -14.99 7.74
C SER A 237 -11.26 -14.65 6.58
N PHE A 238 -11.08 -13.49 5.94
CA PHE A 238 -11.91 -13.09 4.79
C PHE A 238 -11.71 -14.01 3.59
N THR A 239 -10.46 -14.41 3.31
CA THR A 239 -10.13 -15.33 2.21
C THR A 239 -10.74 -16.71 2.47
N SER A 240 -10.54 -17.28 3.66
CA SER A 240 -11.10 -18.58 4.01
C SER A 240 -12.63 -18.57 3.99
N ALA A 241 -13.26 -17.51 4.52
CA ALA A 241 -14.71 -17.38 4.51
C ALA A 241 -15.25 -17.21 3.08
N SER A 242 -14.53 -16.52 2.18
CA SER A 242 -14.95 -16.39 0.77
C SER A 242 -14.87 -17.71 -0.02
N TRP A 243 -14.02 -18.64 0.42
CA TRP A 243 -13.96 -19.99 -0.14
C TRP A 243 -15.10 -20.89 0.34
N LEU A 244 -15.52 -20.71 1.60
CA LEU A 244 -16.62 -21.49 2.19
C LEU A 244 -17.99 -20.96 1.78
N LEU A 245 -18.13 -19.65 1.60
CA LEU A 245 -19.39 -18.99 1.29
C LEU A 245 -19.47 -18.74 -0.24
N THR A 246 -20.22 -19.57 -0.92
CA THR A 246 -20.50 -19.42 -2.36
C THR A 246 -21.70 -18.49 -2.61
N GLY A 247 -21.74 -17.87 -3.81
CA GLY A 247 -22.85 -17.04 -4.22
C GLY A 247 -22.83 -15.63 -3.64
N LEU A 248 -23.97 -15.07 -3.35
CA LEU A 248 -24.18 -13.67 -2.98
C LEU A 248 -23.48 -13.29 -1.65
N THR A 249 -23.46 -14.22 -0.68
CA THR A 249 -22.80 -14.01 0.61
C THR A 249 -21.28 -13.89 0.49
N GLY A 250 -20.66 -14.71 -0.36
CA GLY A 250 -19.22 -14.59 -0.66
C GLY A 250 -18.88 -13.26 -1.33
N LEU A 251 -19.75 -12.78 -2.23
CA LEU A 251 -19.59 -11.52 -2.93
C LEU A 251 -19.68 -10.31 -1.98
N ILE A 252 -20.66 -10.29 -1.08
CA ILE A 252 -20.78 -9.25 -0.04
C ILE A 252 -19.54 -9.24 0.86
N LEU A 253 -19.05 -10.42 1.25
CA LEU A 253 -17.87 -10.54 2.09
C LEU A 253 -16.62 -9.98 1.39
N GLN A 254 -16.42 -10.28 0.11
CA GLN A 254 -15.33 -9.72 -0.68
C GLN A 254 -15.40 -8.20 -0.79
N GLN A 255 -16.60 -7.62 -0.88
CA GLN A 255 -16.79 -6.16 -0.93
C GLN A 255 -16.58 -5.46 0.43
N THR A 256 -16.72 -6.18 1.54
CA THR A 256 -16.45 -5.63 2.89
C THR A 256 -14.98 -5.64 3.26
N TYR A 257 -14.17 -6.52 2.68
CA TYR A 257 -12.73 -6.60 2.95
C TYR A 257 -11.96 -5.28 2.68
N PRO A 258 -12.16 -4.54 1.58
CA PRO A 258 -11.52 -3.24 1.36
C PRO A 258 -11.78 -2.24 2.48
N LEU A 259 -12.98 -2.23 3.08
CA LEU A 259 -13.31 -1.36 4.22
C LEU A 259 -12.50 -1.77 5.47
N ALA A 260 -12.45 -3.06 5.78
CA ALA A 260 -11.64 -3.58 6.88
C ALA A 260 -10.14 -3.23 6.68
N ARG A 261 -9.64 -3.39 5.46
CA ARG A 261 -8.27 -3.02 5.09
C ARG A 261 -7.99 -1.52 5.29
N CYS A 262 -8.92 -0.64 4.93
CA CYS A 262 -8.80 0.80 5.16
C CYS A 262 -8.71 1.13 6.65
N LEU A 263 -9.58 0.55 7.46
CA LEU A 263 -9.59 0.73 8.92
C LEU A 263 -8.29 0.27 9.56
N LEU A 264 -7.79 -0.91 9.18
CA LEU A 264 -6.52 -1.45 9.68
C LEU A 264 -5.32 -0.59 9.26
N SER A 265 -5.32 -0.09 8.01
CA SER A 265 -4.28 0.81 7.52
C SER A 265 -4.27 2.13 8.29
N LEU A 266 -5.44 2.71 8.53
CA LEU A 266 -5.58 3.92 9.33
C LEU A 266 -5.14 3.68 10.79
N TRP A 267 -5.53 2.55 11.37
CA TRP A 267 -5.12 2.16 12.73
C TRP A 267 -3.61 2.05 12.87
N LYS A 268 -2.94 1.46 11.86
CA LYS A 268 -1.48 1.38 11.82
C LYS A 268 -0.86 2.79 11.82
N ILE A 269 -1.32 3.69 10.96
CA ILE A 269 -0.80 5.06 10.87
C ILE A 269 -1.02 5.80 12.20
N CYS A 270 -2.23 5.74 12.77
CA CYS A 270 -2.57 6.39 14.03
C CYS A 270 -1.72 5.86 15.22
N SER A 271 -1.44 4.55 15.26
CA SER A 271 -0.61 3.95 16.31
C SER A 271 0.85 4.43 16.25
N HIS A 272 1.42 4.48 15.03
CA HIS A 272 2.76 5.05 14.82
C HIS A 272 2.81 6.54 15.12
N PHE A 273 1.77 7.28 14.76
CA PHE A 273 1.65 8.71 15.07
C PHE A 273 1.63 8.97 16.58
N ARG A 274 0.87 8.21 17.36
CA ARG A 274 0.84 8.30 18.83
C ARG A 274 2.17 7.94 19.47
N LEU A 275 2.90 6.96 18.92
CA LEU A 275 4.26 6.66 19.38
C LEU A 275 5.18 7.87 19.16
N TRP A 276 5.19 8.43 17.96
CA TRP A 276 6.00 9.61 17.61
C TRP A 276 5.66 10.80 18.49
N GLN A 277 4.39 11.17 18.63
CA GLN A 277 3.93 12.29 19.47
C GLN A 277 4.36 12.15 20.93
N SER A 278 4.26 10.94 21.50
CA SER A 278 4.66 10.69 22.90
C SER A 278 6.17 10.79 23.14
N LYS A 279 6.99 10.75 22.09
CA LYS A 279 8.44 10.84 22.18
C LYS A 279 8.95 12.27 21.98
N ILE A 280 8.24 13.07 21.19
CA ILE A 280 8.51 14.52 21.10
C ILE A 280 8.24 15.17 22.44
N SER A 281 7.04 15.00 23.01
CA SER A 281 6.67 15.63 24.30
C SER A 281 7.61 15.27 25.46
N LYS A 282 8.21 14.08 25.46
CA LYS A 282 9.22 13.68 26.45
C LYS A 282 10.63 14.21 26.16
N GLY A 283 10.93 14.58 24.92
CA GLY A 283 12.21 15.15 24.53
C GLY A 283 12.34 16.63 24.87
N GLU A 284 11.23 17.35 24.91
CA GLU A 284 11.16 18.77 25.28
C GLU A 284 11.22 19.00 26.80
N SER A 285 10.91 17.96 27.60
CA SER A 285 10.96 18.04 29.07
C SER A 285 12.35 17.72 29.67
N ARG A 286 13.36 17.53 28.82
CA ARG A 286 14.76 17.33 29.23
C ARG A 286 15.67 18.41 28.65
#